data_69530de2a707d15535392744179f797b
#
_entry.id   69530de2a707d15535392744179f797b
#
_cell.length_a   1.000
_cell.length_b   1.000
_cell.length_c   1.000
_cell.angle_alpha   90.00
_cell.angle_beta   90.00
_cell.angle_gamma   90.00
#
_symmetry.space_group_name_H-M   'P 1'
#
loop_
_entity.id
_entity.type
_entity.pdbx_description
1 polymer ?
#
loop_
_entity_poly.entity_id
_entity_poly.type
_entity_poly.pdbx_seq_one_letter_code
_entity_poly.pdbx_strand_id
1 'polypeptide(L)'
;IARQYRLGRHIVPTDGMGIDLARFSRPSAPERTWLRRQLSLRDDQLVLVYAAEFSGRKHQSMLIEAMAELPERVVLLLPGRGAALDKCKALADRLGVRERVRFPGFVSNIEDYSRASDVCVSSSRSEGLPFNVMEAMACGLPAVLTNVKGHEDLVRPGENGELYPYDDRQAFCRAVRVAGEPAVRRMMSEKAEKSVQKY
;
A
#
# COMPACT_ATOMS: atom_id res chain seq x y z
N ILE A 1 -1.94 27.75 12.54
CA ILE A 1 -0.47 27.66 12.66
C ILE A 1 0.17 28.96 12.19
N ALA A 2 -0.07 29.45 10.95
CA ALA A 2 0.55 30.61 10.38
C ALA A 2 0.37 31.91 11.21
N ARG A 3 -0.80 32.12 11.82
CA ARG A 3 -1.08 33.27 12.73
C ARG A 3 -0.31 33.17 14.04
N GLN A 4 -0.04 31.97 14.52
CA GLN A 4 0.63 31.70 15.79
C GLN A 4 2.15 31.98 15.72
N TYR A 5 2.76 31.79 14.54
CA TYR A 5 4.20 31.89 14.35
C TYR A 5 4.67 33.12 13.57
N ARG A 6 3.77 34.08 13.24
CA ARG A 6 4.09 35.30 12.45
C ARG A 6 4.91 35.00 11.17
N LEU A 7 4.51 33.96 10.45
CA LEU A 7 5.17 33.53 9.22
C LEU A 7 4.77 34.46 8.05
N GLY A 8 5.61 35.42 7.69
CA GLY A 8 5.52 36.22 6.46
C GLY A 8 4.26 37.09 6.28
N ARG A 9 4.28 37.98 5.27
CA ARG A 9 3.12 38.82 4.88
C ARG A 9 2.17 38.11 3.92
N HIS A 10 2.67 37.14 3.17
CA HIS A 10 1.88 36.34 2.20
C HIS A 10 2.05 34.86 2.53
N ILE A 11 0.96 34.22 2.94
CA ILE A 11 0.91 32.77 3.22
C ILE A 11 -0.09 32.20 2.23
N VAL A 12 0.41 31.38 1.33
CA VAL A 12 -0.39 30.60 0.39
C VAL A 12 -0.44 29.16 0.91
N PRO A 13 -1.61 28.69 1.36
CA PRO A 13 -1.77 27.27 1.66
C PRO A 13 -1.64 26.48 0.37
N THR A 14 -0.89 25.39 0.43
CA THR A 14 -0.82 24.39 -0.65
C THR A 14 -1.36 23.07 -0.11
N ASP A 15 -1.95 22.26 -0.97
CA ASP A 15 -2.46 20.92 -0.59
C ASP A 15 -1.32 19.89 -0.38
N GLY A 16 -0.10 20.37 -0.26
CA GLY A 16 1.11 19.57 -0.10
C GLY A 16 1.88 19.38 -1.40
N MET A 17 2.73 18.36 -1.46
CA MET A 17 3.41 17.96 -2.69
C MET A 17 2.49 17.02 -3.47
N GLY A 18 2.34 17.27 -4.78
CA GLY A 18 1.52 16.45 -5.66
C GLY A 18 2.13 15.08 -6.00
N ILE A 19 1.33 14.23 -6.62
CA ILE A 19 1.76 12.97 -7.23
C ILE A 19 1.67 13.07 -8.76
N ASP A 20 2.50 12.30 -9.46
CA ASP A 20 2.48 12.24 -10.92
C ASP A 20 1.36 11.30 -11.40
N LEU A 21 0.17 11.86 -11.66
CA LEU A 21 -0.99 11.11 -12.13
C LEU A 21 -0.84 10.53 -13.55
N ALA A 22 0.11 11.04 -14.36
CA ALA A 22 0.41 10.46 -15.66
C ALA A 22 1.19 9.15 -15.50
N ARG A 23 2.12 9.11 -14.54
CA ARG A 23 2.89 7.94 -14.19
C ARG A 23 2.07 6.94 -13.38
N PHE A 24 1.35 7.42 -12.37
CA PHE A 24 0.53 6.59 -11.48
C PHE A 24 -0.94 6.69 -11.90
N SER A 25 -1.36 5.80 -12.77
CA SER A 25 -2.73 5.71 -13.28
C SER A 25 -3.20 4.28 -13.35
N ARG A 26 -4.51 4.08 -13.35
CA ARG A 26 -5.11 2.76 -13.47
C ARG A 26 -4.71 2.11 -14.81
N PRO A 27 -4.18 0.88 -14.80
CA PRO A 27 -3.84 0.18 -16.04
C PRO A 27 -5.10 -0.28 -16.77
N SER A 28 -5.00 -0.40 -18.08
CA SER A 28 -5.97 -1.16 -18.88
C SER A 28 -5.89 -2.65 -18.51
N ALA A 29 -6.96 -3.42 -18.81
CA ALA A 29 -6.96 -4.86 -18.52
C ALA A 29 -5.85 -5.63 -19.24
N PRO A 30 -5.54 -5.39 -20.54
CA PRO A 30 -4.40 -6.02 -21.20
C PRO A 30 -3.04 -5.66 -20.57
N GLU A 31 -2.84 -4.38 -20.23
CA GLU A 31 -1.62 -3.90 -19.57
C GLU A 31 -1.42 -4.57 -18.21
N ARG A 32 -2.46 -4.62 -17.39
CA ARG A 32 -2.41 -5.30 -16.10
C ARG A 32 -2.08 -6.78 -16.23
N THR A 33 -2.68 -7.48 -17.20
CA THR A 33 -2.38 -8.89 -17.47
C THR A 33 -0.92 -9.07 -17.87
N TRP A 34 -0.39 -8.19 -18.73
CA TRP A 34 1.00 -8.21 -19.13
C TRP A 34 1.94 -7.99 -17.94
N LEU A 35 1.70 -6.95 -17.11
CA LEU A 35 2.48 -6.64 -15.92
C LEU A 35 2.50 -7.82 -14.92
N ARG A 36 1.35 -8.45 -14.69
CA ARG A 36 1.27 -9.63 -13.80
C ARG A 36 2.14 -10.78 -14.31
N ARG A 37 2.17 -11.03 -15.62
CA ARG A 37 3.05 -12.03 -16.23
C ARG A 37 4.52 -11.68 -16.04
N GLN A 38 4.92 -10.42 -16.29
CA GLN A 38 6.30 -9.96 -16.05
C GLN A 38 6.75 -10.16 -14.60
N LEU A 39 5.85 -9.96 -13.66
CA LEU A 39 6.10 -10.16 -12.23
C LEU A 39 5.83 -11.62 -11.77
N SER A 40 5.59 -12.57 -12.68
CA SER A 40 5.26 -13.96 -12.38
C SER A 40 4.11 -14.11 -11.37
N LEU A 41 3.07 -13.28 -11.53
CA LEU A 41 1.84 -13.31 -10.75
C LEU A 41 0.74 -14.03 -11.52
N ARG A 42 -0.01 -14.92 -10.84
CA ARG A 42 -1.17 -15.62 -11.43
C ARG A 42 -2.43 -14.76 -11.30
N ASP A 43 -3.40 -14.97 -12.19
CA ASP A 43 -4.64 -14.19 -12.21
C ASP A 43 -5.55 -14.48 -10.99
N ASP A 44 -5.45 -15.67 -10.40
CA ASP A 44 -6.20 -16.08 -9.21
C ASP A 44 -5.65 -15.51 -7.88
N GLN A 45 -4.45 -14.94 -7.91
CA GLN A 45 -3.81 -14.38 -6.71
C GLN A 45 -4.40 -13.02 -6.33
N LEU A 46 -4.58 -12.81 -5.02
CA LEU A 46 -4.79 -11.51 -4.42
C LEU A 46 -3.42 -10.91 -4.07
N VAL A 47 -3.04 -9.85 -4.76
CA VAL A 47 -1.70 -9.25 -4.64
C VAL A 47 -1.76 -7.99 -3.80
N LEU A 48 -1.05 -8.02 -2.68
CA LEU A 48 -0.83 -6.89 -1.79
C LEU A 48 0.50 -6.22 -2.13
N VAL A 49 0.58 -4.89 -2.09
CA VAL A 49 1.83 -4.14 -2.29
C VAL A 49 2.09 -3.16 -1.17
N TYR A 50 3.33 -3.12 -0.69
CA TYR A 50 3.84 -2.10 0.23
C TYR A 50 5.23 -1.64 -0.19
N ALA A 51 5.31 -0.56 -0.94
CA ALA A 51 6.55 0.06 -1.38
C ALA A 51 7.08 0.98 -0.28
N ALA A 52 8.11 0.56 0.44
CA ALA A 52 8.65 1.34 1.55
C ALA A 52 10.08 0.96 1.90
N GLU A 53 10.78 1.87 2.59
CA GLU A 53 12.03 1.54 3.26
C GLU A 53 11.81 0.46 4.32
N PHE A 54 12.72 -0.53 4.40
CA PHE A 54 12.69 -1.53 5.46
C PHE A 54 13.27 -0.96 6.76
N SER A 55 12.39 -0.56 7.66
CA SER A 55 12.74 0.06 8.94
C SER A 55 11.75 -0.34 10.05
N GLY A 56 12.16 -0.15 11.31
CA GLY A 56 11.27 -0.40 12.45
C GLY A 56 10.00 0.46 12.42
N ARG A 57 10.05 1.65 11.83
CA ARG A 57 8.88 2.53 11.67
C ARG A 57 7.86 1.96 10.68
N LYS A 58 8.33 1.36 9.59
CA LYS A 58 7.46 0.79 8.53
C LYS A 58 6.93 -0.60 8.86
N HIS A 59 7.53 -1.30 9.81
CA HIS A 59 7.04 -2.52 10.48
C HIS A 59 6.56 -3.64 9.53
N GLN A 60 7.29 -3.88 8.45
CA GLN A 60 6.95 -4.93 7.47
C GLN A 60 6.88 -6.33 8.09
N SER A 61 7.54 -6.57 9.24
CA SER A 61 7.49 -7.85 9.95
C SER A 61 6.06 -8.27 10.32
N MET A 62 5.22 -7.33 10.75
CA MET A 62 3.81 -7.63 11.08
C MET A 62 3.04 -8.12 9.83
N LEU A 63 3.26 -7.50 8.65
CA LEU A 63 2.64 -7.97 7.40
C LEU A 63 3.10 -9.38 7.02
N ILE A 64 4.38 -9.69 7.22
CA ILE A 64 4.95 -11.01 6.94
C ILE A 64 4.35 -12.06 7.88
N GLU A 65 4.19 -11.73 9.17
CA GLU A 65 3.52 -12.60 10.13
C GLU A 65 2.06 -12.84 9.75
N ALA A 66 1.35 -11.82 9.30
CA ALA A 66 -0.03 -11.93 8.85
C ALA A 66 -0.18 -12.86 7.63
N MET A 67 0.86 -12.98 6.78
CA MET A 67 0.82 -13.90 5.64
C MET A 67 0.66 -15.36 6.05
N ALA A 68 1.05 -15.77 7.26
CA ALA A 68 0.82 -17.11 7.76
C ALA A 68 -0.67 -17.40 8.05
N GLU A 69 -1.48 -16.35 8.27
CA GLU A 69 -2.92 -16.45 8.58
C GLU A 69 -3.83 -16.16 7.36
N LEU A 70 -3.25 -15.60 6.29
CA LEU A 70 -3.96 -15.30 5.05
C LEU A 70 -3.96 -16.51 4.11
N PRO A 71 -5.01 -16.66 3.27
CA PRO A 71 -5.09 -17.75 2.29
C PRO A 71 -3.87 -17.82 1.37
N GLU A 72 -3.51 -19.03 0.90
CA GLU A 72 -2.32 -19.25 0.06
C GLU A 72 -2.32 -18.45 -1.25
N ARG A 73 -3.48 -18.10 -1.78
CA ARG A 73 -3.61 -17.24 -2.96
C ARG A 73 -3.18 -15.79 -2.75
N VAL A 74 -2.95 -15.37 -1.48
CA VAL A 74 -2.49 -14.01 -1.17
C VAL A 74 -0.98 -13.94 -1.35
N VAL A 75 -0.52 -12.93 -2.09
CA VAL A 75 0.89 -12.61 -2.33
C VAL A 75 1.18 -11.22 -1.82
N LEU A 76 2.32 -11.04 -1.16
CA LEU A 76 2.77 -9.74 -0.66
C LEU A 76 4.04 -9.30 -1.40
N LEU A 77 3.97 -8.18 -2.08
CA LEU A 77 5.10 -7.52 -2.74
C LEU A 77 5.66 -6.43 -1.83
N LEU A 78 6.94 -6.51 -1.51
CA LEU A 78 7.67 -5.56 -0.66
C LEU A 78 8.84 -4.94 -1.41
N PRO A 79 8.60 -4.07 -2.42
CA PRO A 79 9.66 -3.31 -3.05
C PRO A 79 10.24 -2.29 -2.07
N GLY A 80 11.58 -2.26 -1.99
CA GLY A 80 12.29 -1.37 -1.10
C GLY A 80 13.64 -1.91 -0.63
N ARG A 81 14.35 -1.09 0.13
CA ARG A 81 15.64 -1.42 0.77
C ARG A 81 15.65 -0.84 2.19
N GLY A 82 16.54 -1.26 3.03
CA GLY A 82 16.71 -0.72 4.39
C GLY A 82 17.23 -1.75 5.36
N ALA A 83 17.59 -1.29 6.56
CA ALA A 83 18.29 -2.08 7.56
C ALA A 83 17.52 -3.30 8.09
N ALA A 84 16.17 -3.29 7.96
CA ALA A 84 15.34 -4.42 8.42
C ALA A 84 15.12 -5.50 7.34
N LEU A 85 15.62 -5.33 6.09
CA LEU A 85 15.32 -6.21 4.97
C LEU A 85 15.72 -7.68 5.24
N ASP A 86 16.94 -7.92 5.71
CA ASP A 86 17.44 -9.29 5.93
C ASP A 86 16.70 -9.98 7.09
N LYS A 87 16.34 -9.23 8.13
CA LYS A 87 15.48 -9.74 9.21
C LYS A 87 14.10 -10.13 8.70
N CYS A 88 13.52 -9.36 7.78
CA CYS A 88 12.23 -9.64 7.15
C CYS A 88 12.30 -10.88 6.26
N LYS A 89 13.37 -11.07 5.48
CA LYS A 89 13.59 -12.30 4.69
C LYS A 89 13.68 -13.53 5.58
N ALA A 90 14.54 -13.49 6.61
CA ALA A 90 14.68 -14.58 7.57
C ALA A 90 13.37 -14.90 8.31
N LEU A 91 12.55 -13.89 8.59
CA LEU A 91 11.21 -14.09 9.16
C LEU A 91 10.28 -14.83 8.20
N ALA A 92 10.26 -14.44 6.93
CA ALA A 92 9.45 -15.10 5.90
C ALA A 92 9.85 -16.58 5.71
N ASP A 93 11.16 -16.87 5.73
CA ASP A 93 11.69 -18.23 5.66
C ASP A 93 11.24 -19.05 6.88
N ARG A 94 11.41 -18.52 8.09
CA ARG A 94 11.04 -19.19 9.35
C ARG A 94 9.54 -19.50 9.44
N LEU A 95 8.69 -18.62 8.89
CA LEU A 95 7.24 -18.81 8.88
C LEU A 95 6.73 -19.65 7.70
N GLY A 96 7.61 -20.09 6.80
CA GLY A 96 7.23 -20.89 5.63
C GLY A 96 6.41 -20.10 4.59
N VAL A 97 6.49 -18.77 4.59
CA VAL A 97 5.71 -17.91 3.66
C VAL A 97 6.58 -17.28 2.56
N ARG A 98 7.84 -17.71 2.43
CA ARG A 98 8.85 -17.11 1.54
C ARG A 98 8.41 -17.04 0.08
N GLU A 99 7.71 -18.06 -0.42
CA GLU A 99 7.21 -18.12 -1.80
C GLU A 99 6.10 -17.09 -2.09
N ARG A 100 5.41 -16.65 -1.05
CA ARG A 100 4.30 -15.68 -1.14
C ARG A 100 4.70 -14.26 -0.74
N VAL A 101 5.88 -14.07 -0.14
CA VAL A 101 6.42 -12.76 0.24
C VAL A 101 7.61 -12.45 -0.66
N ARG A 102 7.46 -11.50 -1.55
CA ARG A 102 8.46 -11.17 -2.57
C ARG A 102 9.21 -9.89 -2.21
N PHE A 103 10.52 -9.94 -2.30
CA PHE A 103 11.44 -8.85 -1.98
C PHE A 103 12.22 -8.44 -3.24
N PRO A 104 11.65 -7.64 -4.14
CA PRO A 104 12.31 -7.26 -5.38
C PRO A 104 13.50 -6.32 -5.18
N GLY A 105 13.69 -5.79 -3.97
CA GLY A 105 14.68 -4.76 -3.69
C GLY A 105 14.17 -3.37 -4.07
N PHE A 106 15.10 -2.42 -4.24
CA PHE A 106 14.75 -1.10 -4.75
C PHE A 106 14.47 -1.20 -6.26
N VAL A 107 13.33 -0.67 -6.67
CA VAL A 107 12.87 -0.65 -8.07
C VAL A 107 12.65 0.79 -8.51
N SER A 108 12.95 1.11 -9.77
CA SER A 108 12.71 2.42 -10.38
C SER A 108 11.32 2.54 -11.02
N ASN A 109 10.68 1.40 -11.28
CA ASN A 109 9.35 1.27 -11.94
C ASN A 109 8.29 0.82 -10.93
N ILE A 110 8.17 1.54 -9.81
CA ILE A 110 7.24 1.17 -8.73
C ILE A 110 5.78 1.20 -9.17
N GLU A 111 5.44 2.01 -10.17
CA GLU A 111 4.13 2.07 -10.81
C GLU A 111 3.70 0.71 -11.38
N ASP A 112 4.63 -0.07 -11.95
CA ASP A 112 4.33 -1.40 -12.49
C ASP A 112 3.90 -2.37 -11.39
N TYR A 113 4.55 -2.31 -10.22
CA TYR A 113 4.18 -3.11 -9.05
C TYR A 113 2.80 -2.71 -8.52
N SER A 114 2.51 -1.41 -8.44
CA SER A 114 1.19 -0.91 -8.06
C SER A 114 0.12 -1.36 -9.05
N ARG A 115 0.31 -1.14 -10.34
CA ARG A 115 -0.63 -1.51 -11.41
C ARG A 115 -0.90 -3.02 -11.51
N ALA A 116 0.09 -3.87 -11.16
CA ALA A 116 -0.07 -5.32 -11.12
C ALA A 116 -0.80 -5.83 -9.87
N SER A 117 -0.90 -5.01 -8.83
CA SER A 117 -1.45 -5.38 -7.52
C SER A 117 -2.96 -5.17 -7.42
N ASP A 118 -3.54 -5.60 -6.30
CA ASP A 118 -4.97 -5.54 -5.99
C ASP A 118 -5.28 -4.60 -4.83
N VAL A 119 -4.41 -4.54 -3.83
CA VAL A 119 -4.58 -3.77 -2.59
C VAL A 119 -3.26 -3.15 -2.18
N CYS A 120 -3.27 -1.87 -1.85
CA CYS A 120 -2.14 -1.21 -1.17
C CYS A 120 -2.24 -1.47 0.33
N VAL A 121 -1.14 -1.86 0.96
CA VAL A 121 -1.11 -2.09 2.41
C VAL A 121 -0.02 -1.26 3.08
N SER A 122 -0.19 -0.95 4.36
CA SER A 122 0.85 -0.33 5.19
C SER A 122 0.68 -0.73 6.65
N SER A 123 1.80 -1.08 7.29
CA SER A 123 1.91 -1.38 8.72
C SER A 123 2.68 -0.30 9.48
N SER A 124 2.80 0.88 8.91
CA SER A 124 3.60 1.96 9.48
C SER A 124 3.09 2.42 10.85
N ARG A 125 4.02 2.69 11.76
CA ARG A 125 3.73 3.24 13.08
C ARG A 125 3.36 4.73 13.05
N SER A 126 3.85 5.46 12.06
CA SER A 126 3.58 6.90 11.89
C SER A 126 3.84 7.32 10.46
N GLU A 127 2.97 8.19 9.93
CA GLU A 127 3.11 8.82 8.62
C GLU A 127 2.75 10.31 8.70
N GLY A 128 3.37 11.10 7.80
CA GLY A 128 2.93 12.45 7.51
C GLY A 128 2.01 12.44 6.29
N LEU A 129 2.58 12.58 5.10
CA LEU A 129 1.88 12.40 3.83
C LEU A 129 2.47 11.17 3.11
N PRO A 130 1.78 10.01 3.12
CA PRO A 130 2.34 8.78 2.58
C PRO A 130 2.21 8.71 1.06
N PHE A 131 3.18 9.25 0.31
CA PHE A 131 3.20 9.27 -1.16
C PHE A 131 2.99 7.90 -1.78
N ASN A 132 3.68 6.87 -1.27
CA ASN A 132 3.54 5.50 -1.76
C ASN A 132 2.10 4.98 -1.72
N VAL A 133 1.31 5.41 -0.73
CA VAL A 133 -0.11 5.09 -0.63
C VAL A 133 -0.91 5.87 -1.67
N MET A 134 -0.66 7.18 -1.78
CA MET A 134 -1.35 8.03 -2.76
C MET A 134 -1.09 7.57 -4.19
N GLU A 135 0.16 7.22 -4.52
CA GLU A 135 0.58 6.66 -5.81
C GLU A 135 -0.15 5.35 -6.12
N ALA A 136 -0.24 4.44 -5.14
CA ALA A 136 -0.97 3.19 -5.29
C ALA A 136 -2.48 3.42 -5.46
N MET A 137 -3.07 4.36 -4.70
CA MET A 137 -4.48 4.72 -4.84
C MET A 137 -4.77 5.36 -6.21
N ALA A 138 -3.85 6.14 -6.77
CA ALA A 138 -3.95 6.67 -8.14
C ALA A 138 -3.95 5.56 -9.19
N CYS A 139 -3.25 4.45 -8.96
CA CYS A 139 -3.35 3.24 -9.77
C CYS A 139 -4.67 2.47 -9.57
N GLY A 140 -5.59 2.97 -8.73
CA GLY A 140 -6.87 2.37 -8.46
C GLY A 140 -6.83 1.27 -7.39
N LEU A 141 -5.83 1.23 -6.50
CA LEU A 141 -5.79 0.26 -5.42
C LEU A 141 -6.55 0.78 -4.19
N PRO A 142 -7.51 0.02 -3.65
CA PRO A 142 -7.98 0.28 -2.31
C PRO A 142 -6.85 0.09 -1.30
N ALA A 143 -6.89 0.81 -0.18
CA ALA A 143 -5.82 0.83 0.80
C ALA A 143 -6.24 0.16 2.12
N VAL A 144 -5.40 -0.73 2.66
CA VAL A 144 -5.55 -1.33 4.00
C VAL A 144 -4.37 -0.89 4.86
N LEU A 145 -4.60 0.08 5.73
CA LEU A 145 -3.55 0.82 6.40
C LEU A 145 -3.74 0.83 7.91
N THR A 146 -2.64 0.99 8.65
CA THR A 146 -2.70 1.28 10.09
C THR A 146 -3.44 2.58 10.36
N ASN A 147 -4.19 2.62 11.46
CA ASN A 147 -4.90 3.79 11.93
C ASN A 147 -3.93 4.82 12.57
N VAL A 148 -3.22 5.56 11.71
CA VAL A 148 -2.30 6.64 12.10
C VAL A 148 -2.59 7.89 11.27
N LYS A 149 -2.24 9.07 11.81
CA LYS A 149 -2.66 10.38 11.29
C LYS A 149 -2.60 10.52 9.77
N GLY A 150 -1.47 10.29 9.14
CA GLY A 150 -1.33 10.46 7.68
C GLY A 150 -2.16 9.46 6.86
N HIS A 151 -2.49 8.29 7.43
CA HIS A 151 -3.39 7.32 6.79
C HIS A 151 -4.85 7.68 6.95
N GLU A 152 -5.25 8.19 8.13
CA GLU A 152 -6.62 8.66 8.41
C GLU A 152 -7.03 9.83 7.51
N ASP A 153 -6.06 10.64 7.07
CA ASP A 153 -6.30 11.76 6.16
C ASP A 153 -6.66 11.28 4.73
N LEU A 154 -6.20 10.09 4.34
CA LEU A 154 -6.40 9.51 3.00
C LEU A 154 -7.54 8.50 2.92
N VAL A 155 -7.71 7.66 3.95
CA VAL A 155 -8.64 6.53 3.90
C VAL A 155 -9.95 6.84 4.62
N ARG A 156 -11.04 6.52 3.94
CA ARG A 156 -12.40 6.45 4.50
C ARG A 156 -12.82 4.99 4.53
N PRO A 157 -12.87 4.36 5.73
CA PRO A 157 -13.24 2.94 5.87
C PRO A 157 -14.58 2.62 5.18
N GLY A 158 -14.61 1.48 4.48
CA GLY A 158 -15.76 1.06 3.68
C GLY A 158 -15.95 1.82 2.36
N GLU A 159 -15.16 2.87 2.08
CA GLU A 159 -15.28 3.64 0.84
C GLU A 159 -14.12 3.42 -0.12
N ASN A 160 -12.91 3.79 0.27
CA ASN A 160 -11.71 3.70 -0.55
C ASN A 160 -10.62 2.80 0.05
N GLY A 161 -10.93 2.14 1.17
CA GLY A 161 -10.03 1.26 1.89
C GLY A 161 -10.54 0.91 3.29
N GLU A 162 -9.64 0.37 4.10
CA GLU A 162 -9.88 0.01 5.49
C GLU A 162 -8.74 0.51 6.39
N LEU A 163 -9.06 0.84 7.64
CA LEU A 163 -8.08 1.17 8.67
C LEU A 163 -8.07 0.09 9.75
N TYR A 164 -6.90 -0.23 10.28
CA TYR A 164 -6.76 -1.18 11.37
C TYR A 164 -5.79 -0.65 12.45
N PRO A 165 -5.96 -1.06 13.73
CA PRO A 165 -5.08 -0.64 14.81
C PRO A 165 -3.63 -1.06 14.56
N TYR A 166 -2.66 -0.19 14.92
CA TYR A 166 -1.25 -0.51 14.80
C TYR A 166 -0.93 -1.82 15.53
N ASP A 167 -0.17 -2.70 14.88
CA ASP A 167 0.27 -4.02 15.37
C ASP A 167 -0.86 -5.05 15.62
N ASP A 168 -2.11 -4.76 15.20
CA ASP A 168 -3.20 -5.73 15.24
C ASP A 168 -3.25 -6.57 13.96
N ARG A 169 -2.54 -7.69 13.99
CA ARG A 169 -2.45 -8.63 12.87
C ARG A 169 -3.80 -9.22 12.47
N GLN A 170 -4.66 -9.51 13.45
CA GLN A 170 -5.98 -10.08 13.17
C GLN A 170 -6.91 -9.06 12.51
N ALA A 171 -6.89 -7.80 12.97
CA ALA A 171 -7.64 -6.72 12.33
C ALA A 171 -7.14 -6.49 10.90
N PHE A 172 -5.82 -6.50 10.66
CA PHE A 172 -5.25 -6.44 9.31
C PHE A 172 -5.78 -7.59 8.42
N CYS A 173 -5.73 -8.83 8.90
CA CYS A 173 -6.24 -9.98 8.14
C CYS A 173 -7.73 -9.86 7.81
N ARG A 174 -8.55 -9.34 8.73
CA ARG A 174 -9.98 -9.05 8.46
C ARG A 174 -10.13 -7.99 7.38
N ALA A 175 -9.41 -6.88 7.49
CA ALA A 175 -9.45 -5.78 6.52
C ALA A 175 -9.01 -6.23 5.12
N VAL A 176 -7.95 -7.05 5.02
CA VAL A 176 -7.51 -7.64 3.74
C VAL A 176 -8.58 -8.54 3.13
N ARG A 177 -9.30 -9.34 3.93
CA ARG A 177 -10.39 -10.18 3.42
C ARG A 177 -11.53 -9.33 2.86
N VAL A 178 -11.90 -8.24 3.54
CA VAL A 178 -12.93 -7.30 3.09
C VAL A 178 -12.51 -6.63 1.78
N ALA A 179 -11.34 -5.97 1.75
CA ALA A 179 -10.83 -5.28 0.56
C ALA A 179 -10.49 -6.24 -0.59
N GLY A 180 -10.22 -7.52 -0.28
CA GLY A 180 -9.93 -8.58 -1.26
C GLY A 180 -11.17 -9.16 -1.93
N GLU A 181 -12.37 -8.94 -1.38
CA GLU A 181 -13.63 -9.41 -1.98
C GLU A 181 -13.87 -8.69 -3.33
N PRO A 182 -14.06 -9.40 -4.46
CA PRO A 182 -14.05 -8.79 -5.79
C PRO A 182 -15.06 -7.63 -5.97
N ALA A 183 -16.26 -7.75 -5.42
CA ALA A 183 -17.28 -6.70 -5.52
C ALA A 183 -16.91 -5.46 -4.70
N VAL A 184 -16.45 -5.67 -3.45
CA VAL A 184 -16.00 -4.60 -2.54
C VAL A 184 -14.77 -3.91 -3.10
N ARG A 185 -13.78 -4.69 -3.56
CA ARG A 185 -12.54 -4.16 -4.15
C ARG A 185 -12.82 -3.27 -5.36
N ARG A 186 -13.73 -3.66 -6.25
CA ARG A 186 -14.11 -2.83 -7.41
C ARG A 186 -14.69 -1.49 -6.98
N MET A 187 -15.62 -1.51 -6.05
CA MET A 187 -16.25 -0.30 -5.52
C MET A 187 -15.21 0.62 -4.86
N MET A 188 -14.37 0.06 -3.98
CA MET A 188 -13.32 0.82 -3.28
C MET A 188 -12.28 1.37 -4.26
N SER A 189 -11.93 0.63 -5.29
CA SER A 189 -10.95 0.99 -6.32
C SER A 189 -11.31 2.28 -7.05
N GLU A 190 -12.58 2.44 -7.45
CA GLU A 190 -13.05 3.67 -8.11
C GLU A 190 -13.00 4.89 -7.19
N LYS A 191 -13.32 4.70 -5.92
CA LYS A 191 -13.27 5.77 -4.92
C LYS A 191 -11.84 6.11 -4.51
N ALA A 192 -10.94 5.11 -4.43
CA ALA A 192 -9.53 5.31 -4.12
C ALA A 192 -8.87 6.23 -5.15
N GLU A 193 -9.02 5.92 -6.45
CA GLU A 193 -8.48 6.72 -7.55
C GLU A 193 -8.97 8.17 -7.48
N LYS A 194 -10.29 8.38 -7.29
CA LYS A 194 -10.87 9.73 -7.21
C LYS A 194 -10.38 10.53 -6.01
N SER A 195 -10.13 9.86 -4.87
CA SER A 195 -9.78 10.54 -3.61
C SER A 195 -8.41 11.21 -3.64
N VAL A 196 -7.52 10.80 -4.53
CA VAL A 196 -6.14 11.34 -4.65
C VAL A 196 -5.94 12.30 -5.80
N GLN A 197 -6.95 12.52 -6.65
CA GLN A 197 -6.87 13.44 -7.80
C GLN A 197 -6.68 14.91 -7.39
N LYS A 198 -6.94 15.25 -6.14
CA LYS A 198 -6.73 16.61 -5.61
C LYS A 198 -5.27 16.92 -5.23
N TYR A 199 -4.41 15.92 -5.21
CA TYR A 199 -2.99 16.02 -4.92
C TYR A 199 -2.18 15.93 -6.21
#